data_c07408c884e86fdb673dacc43c2494ec
#
_entry.id   c07408c884e86fdb673dacc43c2494ec
#
_cell.length_a   1.000
_cell.length_b   1.000
_cell.length_c   1.000
_cell.angle_alpha   90.00
_cell.angle_beta   90.00
_cell.angle_gamma   90.00
#
_symmetry.space_group_name_H-M   'P 1'
#
loop_
_entity.id
_entity.type
_entity.pdbx_description
1 polymer ?
#
loop_
_entity_poly.entity_id
_entity_poly.type
_entity_poly.pdbx_seq_one_letter_code
_entity_poly.pdbx_strand_id
1 'polypeptide(L)'
;MIKFGVILRLKEFDRRLEGSNTMLKNLNLTFGPEKQLQEIIENNKDRQMVLLESVTDSEKFALLDISNEESIFHSQLDYRIYHTINLKEWNGFFEFRYVTLDTEQQKIFNAHLGKWDDPFNRPVGLKSTLVGHDERKDYEFLMINIWEDQEDYV
;
A
#
# COMPACT_ATOMS: atom_id res chain seq x y z
N MET A 1 8.56 -7.73 13.26
CA MET A 1 9.26 -6.49 13.64
C MET A 1 9.32 -5.52 12.47
N ILE A 2 9.08 -4.25 12.73
CA ILE A 2 9.10 -3.22 11.68
C ILE A 2 10.54 -2.94 11.26
N LYS A 3 10.82 -3.07 9.95
CA LYS A 3 12.16 -2.81 9.43
C LYS A 3 12.31 -1.38 8.91
N PHE A 4 11.22 -0.80 8.39
CA PHE A 4 11.31 0.45 7.64
C PHE A 4 9.92 1.09 7.53
N GLY A 5 9.86 2.40 7.68
CA GLY A 5 8.64 3.17 7.50
C GLY A 5 8.88 4.38 6.61
N VAL A 6 7.96 4.63 5.69
CA VAL A 6 8.01 5.78 4.78
C VAL A 6 6.63 6.39 4.70
N ILE A 7 6.57 7.72 4.68
CA ILE A 7 5.32 8.45 4.47
C ILE A 7 5.30 9.02 3.05
N LEU A 8 4.21 8.73 2.35
CA LEU A 8 3.97 9.21 1.00
C LEU A 8 2.58 9.80 0.92
N ARG A 9 2.32 10.57 -0.14
CA ARG A 9 1.00 11.13 -0.38
C ARG A 9 0.60 10.90 -1.83
N LEU A 10 -0.72 10.88 -2.08
CA LEU A 10 -1.24 10.66 -3.42
C LEU A 10 -0.79 11.77 -4.36
N LYS A 11 -0.21 11.40 -5.50
CA LYS A 11 0.13 12.30 -6.58
C LYS A 11 -0.88 12.20 -7.72
N GLU A 12 -1.20 10.96 -8.11
CA GLU A 12 -2.09 10.73 -9.25
C GLU A 12 -2.80 9.38 -9.11
N PHE A 13 -4.09 9.35 -9.45
CA PHE A 13 -4.90 8.14 -9.49
C PHE A 13 -6.02 8.30 -10.50
N ASP A 14 -6.30 7.27 -11.28
CA ASP A 14 -7.40 7.28 -12.24
C ASP A 14 -8.75 7.14 -11.52
N ARG A 15 -9.42 8.26 -11.34
CA ARG A 15 -10.67 8.32 -10.58
C ARG A 15 -11.85 7.63 -11.24
N ARG A 16 -11.74 7.30 -12.51
CA ARG A 16 -12.81 6.53 -13.19
C ARG A 16 -13.01 5.17 -12.54
N LEU A 17 -12.03 4.73 -11.77
CA LEU A 17 -12.00 3.42 -11.15
C LEU A 17 -12.39 3.46 -9.67
N GLU A 18 -12.66 4.64 -9.12
CA GLU A 18 -13.18 4.78 -7.76
C GLU A 18 -14.56 4.13 -7.68
N GLY A 19 -14.78 3.41 -6.58
CA GLY A 19 -16.06 2.73 -6.37
C GLY A 19 -16.14 1.37 -7.03
N SER A 20 -15.07 0.90 -7.69
CA SER A 20 -15.00 -0.47 -8.16
C SER A 20 -15.09 -1.42 -6.96
N ASN A 21 -16.01 -2.39 -7.02
CA ASN A 21 -16.18 -3.38 -5.97
C ASN A 21 -15.20 -4.55 -6.10
N THR A 22 -14.21 -4.44 -7.01
CA THR A 22 -13.22 -5.48 -7.20
C THR A 22 -12.32 -5.56 -5.97
N MET A 23 -12.32 -6.72 -5.32
CA MET A 23 -11.45 -6.97 -4.19
C MET A 23 -10.00 -6.97 -4.65
N LEU A 24 -9.15 -6.20 -3.97
CA LEU A 24 -7.72 -6.19 -4.25
C LEU A 24 -7.09 -7.51 -3.78
N LYS A 25 -6.46 -8.22 -4.70
CA LYS A 25 -5.81 -9.51 -4.44
C LYS A 25 -4.30 -9.43 -4.47
N ASN A 26 -3.78 -8.59 -5.36
CA ASN A 26 -2.34 -8.45 -5.57
C ASN A 26 -1.97 -6.98 -5.59
N LEU A 27 -0.80 -6.69 -5.07
CA LEU A 27 -0.21 -5.36 -5.12
C LEU A 27 1.20 -5.49 -5.69
N ASN A 28 1.47 -4.79 -6.76
CA ASN A 28 2.80 -4.70 -7.33
C ASN A 28 3.31 -3.28 -7.13
N LEU A 29 4.56 -3.14 -6.75
CA LEU A 29 5.12 -1.89 -6.28
C LEU A 29 6.47 -1.64 -6.94
N THR A 30 6.74 -0.38 -7.31
CA THR A 30 8.06 0.04 -7.74
C THR A 30 8.33 1.46 -7.26
N PHE A 31 9.59 1.78 -7.10
CA PHE A 31 10.06 3.11 -6.70
C PHE A 31 10.92 3.69 -7.82
N GLY A 32 10.97 5.00 -7.91
CA GLY A 32 11.82 5.67 -8.88
C GLY A 32 11.54 7.16 -9.01
N PRO A 33 12.25 7.85 -9.92
CA PRO A 33 11.97 9.24 -10.24
C PRO A 33 10.61 9.41 -10.90
N GLU A 34 9.98 10.53 -10.69
CA GLU A 34 8.65 10.82 -11.23
C GLU A 34 8.55 10.57 -12.73
N LYS A 35 9.50 11.05 -13.49
CA LYS A 35 9.49 10.93 -14.95
C LYS A 35 9.42 9.47 -15.40
N GLN A 36 10.23 8.62 -14.79
CA GLN A 36 10.25 7.19 -15.12
C GLN A 36 8.92 6.53 -14.79
N LEU A 37 8.34 6.84 -13.64
CA LEU A 37 7.06 6.26 -13.23
C LEU A 37 5.91 6.78 -14.09
N GLN A 38 5.94 8.05 -14.49
CA GLN A 38 4.95 8.60 -15.40
C GLN A 38 4.99 7.91 -16.77
N GLU A 39 6.17 7.57 -17.25
CA GLU A 39 6.31 6.84 -18.51
C GLU A 39 5.66 5.44 -18.41
N ILE A 40 5.81 4.78 -17.26
CA ILE A 40 5.17 3.49 -17.03
C ILE A 40 3.64 3.64 -17.08
N ILE A 41 3.10 4.68 -16.44
CA ILE A 41 1.66 4.96 -16.46
C ILE A 41 1.18 5.19 -17.89
N GLU A 42 1.88 6.04 -18.64
CA GLU A 42 1.51 6.38 -20.03
C GLU A 42 1.55 5.17 -20.95
N ASN A 43 2.48 4.26 -20.75
CA ASN A 43 2.63 3.06 -21.57
C ASN A 43 1.70 1.91 -21.17
N ASN A 44 0.94 2.08 -20.08
CA ASN A 44 0.08 1.02 -19.53
C ASN A 44 -1.25 1.59 -19.04
N LYS A 45 -1.94 2.31 -19.94
CA LYS A 45 -3.19 3.00 -19.58
C LYS A 45 -4.35 2.07 -19.23
N ASP A 46 -4.24 0.81 -19.53
CA ASP A 46 -5.21 -0.21 -19.14
C ASP A 46 -5.07 -0.65 -17.69
N ARG A 47 -3.98 -0.24 -17.03
CA ARG A 47 -3.71 -0.59 -15.63
C ARG A 47 -4.23 0.46 -14.67
N GLN A 48 -4.66 0.01 -13.50
CA GLN A 48 -5.04 0.88 -12.39
C GLN A 48 -3.82 1.13 -11.53
N MET A 49 -3.33 2.34 -11.55
CA MET A 49 -2.10 2.69 -10.85
C MET A 49 -2.28 3.89 -9.93
N VAL A 50 -1.58 3.85 -8.80
CA VAL A 50 -1.55 4.92 -7.82
C VAL A 50 -0.12 5.43 -7.74
N LEU A 51 0.07 6.72 -8.07
CA LEU A 51 1.38 7.36 -7.97
C LEU A 51 1.45 8.14 -6.67
N LEU A 52 2.46 7.85 -5.88
CA LEU A 52 2.70 8.48 -4.59
C LEU A 52 4.01 9.25 -4.61
N GLU A 53 4.05 10.38 -3.90
CA GLU A 53 5.29 11.15 -3.73
C GLU A 53 5.69 11.17 -2.25
N SER A 54 6.99 11.10 -1.98
CA SER A 54 7.49 11.21 -0.61
C SER A 54 7.21 12.61 -0.05
N VAL A 55 6.80 12.70 1.20
CA VAL A 55 6.57 13.99 1.86
C VAL A 55 7.87 14.62 2.33
N THR A 56 8.98 13.87 2.36
CA THR A 56 10.27 14.35 2.84
C THR A 56 11.33 14.50 1.77
N ASP A 57 11.14 13.86 0.61
CA ASP A 57 12.11 13.87 -0.48
C ASP A 57 11.37 14.01 -1.81
N SER A 58 11.47 15.19 -2.42
CA SER A 58 10.75 15.52 -3.65
C SER A 58 11.19 14.69 -4.87
N GLU A 59 12.28 13.94 -4.77
CA GLU A 59 12.77 13.11 -5.86
C GLU A 59 12.34 11.64 -5.75
N LYS A 60 11.71 11.27 -4.63
CA LYS A 60 11.30 9.88 -4.40
C LYS A 60 9.80 9.70 -4.61
N PHE A 61 9.49 8.79 -5.49
CA PHE A 61 8.10 8.42 -5.83
C PHE A 61 7.92 6.93 -5.76
N ALA A 62 6.69 6.50 -5.52
CA ALA A 62 6.29 5.11 -5.54
C ALA A 62 5.12 4.93 -6.49
N LEU A 63 5.10 3.84 -7.21
CA LEU A 63 3.99 3.51 -8.11
C LEU A 63 3.43 2.15 -7.67
N LEU A 64 2.13 2.14 -7.40
CA LEU A 64 1.41 0.95 -7.02
C LEU A 64 0.52 0.52 -8.17
N ASP A 65 0.61 -0.73 -8.57
CA ASP A 65 -0.32 -1.32 -9.54
C ASP A 65 -1.35 -2.14 -8.75
N ILE A 66 -2.61 -1.71 -8.82
CA ILE A 66 -3.73 -2.34 -8.12
C ILE A 66 -4.70 -3.01 -9.08
N SER A 67 -4.21 -3.42 -10.26
CA SER A 67 -5.03 -4.01 -11.32
C SER A 67 -5.37 -5.47 -11.09
N ASN A 68 -4.83 -6.13 -10.09
CA ASN A 68 -4.97 -7.57 -9.85
C ASN A 68 -4.40 -8.44 -10.99
N GLU A 69 -3.40 -7.94 -11.68
CA GLU A 69 -2.74 -8.63 -12.79
C GLU A 69 -1.27 -8.85 -12.46
N GLU A 70 -0.60 -9.65 -13.30
CA GLU A 70 0.82 -9.89 -13.14
C GLU A 70 1.61 -8.58 -13.25
N SER A 71 2.73 -8.52 -12.52
CA SER A 71 3.56 -7.33 -12.49
C SER A 71 4.18 -7.02 -13.85
N ILE A 72 4.15 -5.75 -14.21
CA ILE A 72 4.88 -5.22 -15.36
C ILE A 72 6.19 -4.54 -14.92
N PHE A 73 6.45 -4.52 -13.61
CA PHE A 73 7.64 -3.85 -13.06
C PHE A 73 8.84 -4.79 -13.05
N HIS A 74 10.02 -4.23 -13.19
CA HIS A 74 11.27 -4.98 -13.03
C HIS A 74 11.59 -5.26 -11.57
N SER A 75 11.07 -4.45 -10.66
CA SER A 75 11.18 -4.70 -9.23
C SER A 75 10.43 -5.98 -8.88
N GLN A 76 10.94 -6.70 -7.88
CA GLN A 76 10.31 -7.93 -7.41
C GLN A 76 9.52 -7.69 -6.13
N LEU A 77 8.84 -6.55 -6.07
CA LEU A 77 8.02 -6.14 -4.94
C LEU A 77 6.56 -6.47 -5.22
N ASP A 78 6.27 -7.76 -5.18
CA ASP A 78 4.95 -8.30 -5.48
C ASP A 78 4.37 -8.91 -4.22
N TYR A 79 3.19 -8.44 -3.83
CA TYR A 79 2.54 -8.83 -2.59
C TYR A 79 1.17 -9.42 -2.86
N ARG A 80 0.87 -10.52 -2.19
CA ARG A 80 -0.49 -11.05 -2.15
C ARG A 80 -1.20 -10.40 -0.97
N ILE A 81 -2.31 -9.74 -1.24
CA ILE A 81 -3.09 -9.08 -0.20
C ILE A 81 -3.85 -10.15 0.59
N TYR A 82 -3.68 -10.17 1.90
CA TYR A 82 -4.40 -11.12 2.74
C TYR A 82 -5.34 -10.44 3.74
N HIS A 83 -5.22 -9.14 3.95
CA HIS A 83 -6.13 -8.41 4.82
C HIS A 83 -6.27 -6.96 4.39
N THR A 84 -7.51 -6.48 4.35
CA THR A 84 -7.80 -5.06 4.10
C THR A 84 -8.81 -4.58 5.12
N ILE A 85 -8.67 -3.33 5.53
CA ILE A 85 -9.59 -2.68 6.46
C ILE A 85 -10.06 -1.38 5.80
N ASN A 86 -11.36 -1.30 5.50
CA ASN A 86 -11.99 -0.09 4.97
C ASN A 86 -11.28 0.49 3.74
N LEU A 87 -10.79 -0.35 2.85
CA LEU A 87 -10.06 0.08 1.67
C LEU A 87 -11.05 0.52 0.59
N LYS A 88 -11.33 1.82 0.52
CA LYS A 88 -12.32 2.40 -0.41
C LYS A 88 -11.74 3.51 -1.27
N GLU A 89 -10.83 4.29 -0.71
CA GLU A 89 -10.24 5.44 -1.36
C GLU A 89 -8.73 5.41 -1.29
N TRP A 90 -8.07 5.80 -2.37
CA TRP A 90 -6.62 5.83 -2.46
C TRP A 90 -6.12 7.27 -2.34
N ASN A 91 -6.54 7.98 -1.30
CA ASN A 91 -6.09 9.35 -1.05
C ASN A 91 -5.76 9.54 0.43
N GLY A 92 -4.88 10.50 0.70
CA GLY A 92 -4.41 10.79 2.03
C GLY A 92 -2.91 10.60 2.15
N PHE A 93 -2.46 10.28 3.34
CA PHE A 93 -1.05 10.02 3.62
C PHE A 93 -0.84 8.54 3.81
N PHE A 94 0.08 7.98 3.04
CA PHE A 94 0.35 6.55 3.00
C PHE A 94 1.59 6.25 3.83
N GLU A 95 1.44 5.40 4.81
CA GLU A 95 2.54 4.92 5.64
C GLU A 95 2.86 3.49 5.22
N PHE A 96 4.08 3.27 4.74
CA PHE A 96 4.56 1.94 4.35
C PHE A 96 5.38 1.36 5.50
N ARG A 97 4.99 0.20 5.98
CA ARG A 97 5.71 -0.53 7.02
C ARG A 97 6.11 -1.91 6.50
N TYR A 98 7.40 -2.13 6.38
CA TYR A 98 7.93 -3.45 6.05
C TYR A 98 8.16 -4.19 7.36
N VAL A 99 7.52 -5.35 7.50
CA VAL A 99 7.60 -6.14 8.73
C VAL A 99 8.05 -7.55 8.44
N THR A 100 8.88 -8.08 9.32
CA THR A 100 9.29 -9.48 9.29
C THR A 100 8.60 -10.18 10.45
N LEU A 101 7.78 -11.19 10.16
CA LEU A 101 6.97 -11.88 11.16
C LEU A 101 7.14 -13.38 11.01
N ASP A 102 7.68 -14.03 12.05
CA ASP A 102 7.69 -15.49 12.10
C ASP A 102 6.26 -16.00 12.40
N THR A 103 6.07 -17.30 12.44
CA THR A 103 4.75 -17.91 12.60
C THR A 103 4.04 -17.43 13.86
N GLU A 104 4.75 -17.32 14.97
CA GLU A 104 4.14 -16.86 16.24
C GLU A 104 3.82 -15.37 16.20
N GLN A 105 4.72 -14.57 15.62
CA GLN A 105 4.50 -13.12 15.47
C GLN A 105 3.33 -12.83 14.55
N GLN A 106 3.12 -13.65 13.51
CA GLN A 106 1.95 -13.52 12.63
C GLN A 106 0.64 -13.66 13.38
N LYS A 107 0.57 -14.59 14.34
CA LYS A 107 -0.64 -14.78 15.15
C LYS A 107 -0.96 -13.54 15.96
N ILE A 108 0.05 -12.94 16.58
CA ILE A 108 -0.10 -11.73 17.38
C ILE A 108 -0.51 -10.55 16.49
N PHE A 109 0.16 -10.42 15.35
CA PHE A 109 -0.13 -9.36 14.39
C PHE A 109 -1.57 -9.45 13.86
N ASN A 110 -2.02 -10.65 13.49
CA ASN A 110 -3.37 -10.86 13.00
C ASN A 110 -4.43 -10.56 14.06
N ALA A 111 -4.13 -10.85 15.33
CA ALA A 111 -5.04 -10.52 16.42
C ALA A 111 -5.20 -9.01 16.58
N HIS A 112 -4.11 -8.24 16.42
CA HIS A 112 -4.17 -6.77 16.44
C HIS A 112 -4.95 -6.22 15.26
N LEU A 113 -4.72 -6.74 14.06
CA LEU A 113 -5.46 -6.31 12.87
C LEU A 113 -6.96 -6.57 13.01
N GLY A 114 -7.31 -7.72 13.58
CA GLY A 114 -8.71 -8.08 13.79
C GLY A 114 -9.47 -7.08 14.64
N LYS A 115 -8.78 -6.43 15.59
CA LYS A 115 -9.39 -5.39 16.41
C LYS A 115 -9.74 -4.15 15.59
N TRP A 116 -8.99 -3.87 14.54
CA TRP A 116 -9.22 -2.70 13.69
C TRP A 116 -10.37 -2.89 12.70
N ASP A 117 -10.89 -4.10 12.57
CA ASP A 117 -12.11 -4.32 11.80
C ASP A 117 -13.30 -3.59 12.45
N ASP A 118 -13.27 -3.41 13.77
CA ASP A 118 -14.21 -2.56 14.49
C ASP A 118 -13.73 -1.10 14.43
N PRO A 119 -14.52 -0.18 13.83
CA PRO A 119 -14.13 1.23 13.72
C PRO A 119 -13.77 1.88 15.05
N PHE A 120 -14.39 1.45 16.16
CA PHE A 120 -14.12 2.03 17.47
C PHE A 120 -12.71 1.71 17.97
N ASN A 121 -12.08 0.67 17.47
CA ASN A 121 -10.75 0.26 17.88
C ASN A 121 -9.64 0.80 16.98
N ARG A 122 -10.00 1.51 15.91
CA ARG A 122 -9.01 2.07 14.98
C ARG A 122 -8.34 3.30 15.55
N PRO A 123 -7.04 3.50 15.29
CA PRO A 123 -6.38 4.75 15.63
C PRO A 123 -7.08 5.95 15.00
N VAL A 124 -7.08 7.07 15.69
CA VAL A 124 -7.68 8.32 15.19
C VAL A 124 -6.98 8.73 13.89
N GLY A 125 -7.76 9.07 12.87
CA GLY A 125 -7.24 9.50 11.58
C GLY A 125 -6.86 8.37 10.62
N LEU A 126 -6.89 7.13 11.06
CA LEU A 126 -6.64 5.98 10.19
C LEU A 126 -7.86 5.73 9.31
N LYS A 127 -7.68 5.89 8.00
CA LYS A 127 -8.74 5.68 7.01
C LYS A 127 -8.83 4.23 6.56
N SER A 128 -7.70 3.66 6.21
CA SER A 128 -7.64 2.33 5.61
C SER A 128 -6.33 1.65 5.95
N THR A 129 -6.35 0.33 5.93
CA THR A 129 -5.15 -0.48 6.05
C THR A 129 -5.20 -1.62 5.05
N LEU A 130 -4.08 -1.94 4.44
CA LEU A 130 -3.93 -3.17 3.70
C LEU A 130 -2.63 -3.86 4.10
N VAL A 131 -2.65 -5.18 4.08
CA VAL A 131 -1.47 -5.98 4.40
C VAL A 131 -1.25 -6.99 3.30
N GLY A 132 -0.05 -6.99 2.75
CA GLY A 132 0.38 -7.92 1.73
C GLY A 132 1.51 -8.80 2.21
N HIS A 133 1.52 -10.03 1.73
CA HIS A 133 2.59 -10.99 1.97
C HIS A 133 3.47 -11.06 0.73
N ASP A 134 4.78 -10.92 0.91
CA ASP A 134 5.74 -11.06 -0.20
C ASP A 134 5.65 -12.46 -0.77
N GLU A 135 5.35 -12.58 -2.05
CA GLU A 135 5.15 -13.89 -2.69
C GLU A 135 6.40 -14.77 -2.72
N ARG A 136 7.57 -14.20 -2.50
CA ARG A 136 8.85 -14.88 -2.58
C ARG A 136 9.50 -15.17 -1.23
N LYS A 137 8.92 -14.63 -0.15
CA LYS A 137 9.53 -14.70 1.18
C LYS A 137 8.48 -15.00 2.22
N ASP A 138 8.67 -16.08 2.96
CA ASP A 138 7.65 -16.59 3.89
C ASP A 138 7.33 -15.65 5.05
N TYR A 139 8.27 -14.82 5.47
CA TYR A 139 8.12 -14.00 6.67
C TYR A 139 8.12 -12.50 6.43
N GLU A 140 8.13 -12.08 5.15
CA GLU A 140 8.16 -10.66 4.81
C GLU A 140 6.78 -10.16 4.41
N PHE A 141 6.36 -9.06 5.04
CA PHE A 141 5.05 -8.47 4.84
C PHE A 141 5.18 -6.97 4.61
N LEU A 142 4.22 -6.41 3.89
CA LEU A 142 4.08 -4.97 3.73
C LEU A 142 2.73 -4.56 4.29
N MET A 143 2.74 -3.62 5.23
CA MET A 143 1.53 -3.00 5.75
C MET A 143 1.48 -1.57 5.25
N ILE A 144 0.38 -1.20 4.60
CA ILE A 144 0.15 0.17 4.16
C ILE A 144 -1.03 0.72 4.94
N ASN A 145 -0.79 1.78 5.69
CA ASN A 145 -1.83 2.52 6.39
C ASN A 145 -2.09 3.82 5.63
N ILE A 146 -3.35 4.15 5.43
CA ILE A 146 -3.76 5.41 4.80
C ILE A 146 -4.38 6.28 5.88
N TRP A 147 -3.77 7.45 6.10
CA TRP A 147 -4.14 8.40 7.15
C TRP A 147 -4.78 9.64 6.54
N GLU A 148 -5.68 10.29 7.29
CA GLU A 148 -6.26 11.56 6.85
C GLU A 148 -5.23 12.68 6.80
N ASP A 149 -4.42 12.77 7.86
CA ASP A 149 -3.38 13.78 7.98
C ASP A 149 -2.04 13.15 8.30
N GLN A 150 -0.97 13.81 7.88
CA GLN A 150 0.39 13.35 8.14
C GLN A 150 0.67 13.21 9.63
N GLU A 151 0.07 14.04 10.46
CA GLU A 151 0.28 14.05 11.90
C GLU A 151 -0.32 12.83 12.60
N ASP A 152 -1.31 12.21 12.00
CA ASP A 152 -2.07 11.11 12.63
C ASP A 152 -1.27 9.82 12.80
N TYR A 153 -0.25 9.63 11.95
CA TYR A 153 0.51 8.38 11.99
C TYR A 153 1.52 8.32 13.15
N VAL A 154 1.78 9.39 13.81
CA VAL A 154 2.79 9.51 14.87
C VAL A 154 2.38 8.78 16.16
#